data_de441d46f7e04302ca5f3df151ac7cc1
#
_entry.id   de441d46f7e04302ca5f3df151ac7cc1
#
_cell.length_a   1.000
_cell.length_b   1.000
_cell.length_c   1.000
_cell.angle_alpha   90.00
_cell.angle_beta   90.00
_cell.angle_gamma   90.00
#
_symmetry.space_group_name_H-M   'P 1'
#
loop_
_entity.id
_entity.type
_entity.pdbx_description
1 polymer ?
#
loop_
_entity_poly.entity_id
_entity_poly.type
_entity_poly.pdbx_seq_one_letter_code
_entity_poly.pdbx_strand_id
1 'polypeptide(L)'
;ISTTKPLKDISYTSTCIIFITKMNYLTSQLLIEEEIEIIIKDLNKESKCWEDGKKTAGSHASKVKNNIQLNRGSEISKKWSQLIIKKIQSNLLIRSFALPKTIHGVMFTKSHKNMKYGRHIDNPFMSSGRSDLSFTISLTDKCLYKGGELIVEELNDEKKFKLNSGEIVIYPSTYLHSVKEVEEGERLVCIGWIESYVKSIEEREYLFDLDAGARGLLAKNGRSDELDLIFKSYSNLLRLLGS
;
A
#
# COMPACT_ATOMS: atom_id res chain seq x y z
N ILE A 1 34.21 5.39 29.22
CA ILE A 1 34.30 4.25 28.28
C ILE A 1 32.88 3.79 28.09
N SER A 2 32.23 4.30 27.03
CA SER A 2 30.86 3.94 26.65
C SER A 2 30.96 2.99 25.42
N THR A 3 30.59 1.75 25.61
CA THR A 3 30.55 0.74 24.57
C THR A 3 29.21 0.87 23.82
N THR A 4 29.23 1.49 22.66
CA THR A 4 28.13 1.46 21.70
C THR A 4 28.11 0.08 21.03
N LYS A 5 27.03 -0.68 21.23
CA LYS A 5 26.74 -1.91 20.49
C LYS A 5 26.58 -1.60 19.00
N PRO A 6 27.20 -2.36 18.09
CA PRO A 6 26.95 -2.19 16.67
C PRO A 6 25.50 -2.61 16.33
N LEU A 7 24.85 -1.81 15.49
CA LEU A 7 23.59 -2.15 14.85
C LEU A 7 23.79 -3.45 14.05
N LYS A 8 23.06 -4.48 14.42
CA LYS A 8 23.07 -5.76 13.72
C LYS A 8 22.60 -5.55 12.28
N ASP A 9 23.43 -6.03 11.37
CA ASP A 9 23.22 -6.11 9.93
C ASP A 9 21.82 -6.66 9.60
N ILE A 10 21.02 -5.81 8.97
CA ILE A 10 19.85 -6.29 8.25
C ILE A 10 20.42 -6.88 6.96
N SER A 11 20.51 -8.20 6.91
CA SER A 11 20.93 -8.94 5.73
C SER A 11 19.91 -8.69 4.61
N TYR A 12 20.24 -7.80 3.70
CA TYR A 12 19.64 -7.78 2.38
C TYR A 12 20.11 -9.04 1.66
N THR A 13 19.32 -10.11 1.76
CA THR A 13 19.52 -11.27 0.94
C THR A 13 19.52 -10.87 -0.53
N SER A 14 20.50 -11.37 -1.25
CA SER A 14 20.93 -11.06 -2.61
C SER A 14 19.91 -11.34 -3.73
N THR A 15 18.62 -11.30 -3.47
CA THR A 15 17.55 -11.70 -4.39
C THR A 15 16.70 -10.52 -4.91
N CYS A 16 17.13 -9.28 -4.65
CA CYS A 16 16.49 -8.11 -5.24
C CYS A 16 17.24 -7.65 -6.48
N ILE A 17 17.47 -8.58 -7.44
CA ILE A 17 17.97 -8.24 -8.77
C ILE A 17 16.76 -8.04 -9.66
N ILE A 18 16.37 -6.77 -9.83
CA ILE A 18 16.10 -6.09 -11.10
C ILE A 18 15.48 -6.99 -12.17
N PHE A 19 14.18 -7.19 -12.07
CA PHE A 19 13.41 -7.29 -13.30
C PHE A 19 13.13 -5.85 -13.75
N ILE A 20 13.80 -5.43 -14.84
CA ILE A 20 13.48 -4.19 -15.57
C ILE A 20 12.15 -4.43 -16.27
N THR A 21 11.07 -4.45 -15.50
CA THR A 21 9.71 -4.32 -15.96
C THR A 21 9.20 -3.05 -15.31
N LYS A 22 8.63 -2.16 -16.08
CA LYS A 22 7.97 -0.95 -15.60
C LYS A 22 7.09 -1.32 -14.40
N MET A 23 7.55 -0.99 -13.18
CA MET A 23 6.89 -1.40 -11.94
C MET A 23 5.84 -0.35 -11.58
N ASN A 24 4.63 -0.51 -12.13
CA ASN A 24 3.52 0.36 -11.77
C ASN A 24 2.89 0.02 -10.41
N TYR A 25 3.33 -1.05 -9.75
CA TYR A 25 2.83 -1.48 -8.44
C TYR A 25 3.93 -2.12 -7.59
N LEU A 26 3.74 -2.08 -6.28
CA LEU A 26 4.62 -2.71 -5.30
C LEU A 26 3.81 -3.70 -4.45
N THR A 27 4.34 -4.91 -4.25
CA THR A 27 3.84 -5.86 -3.25
C THR A 27 4.93 -6.14 -2.22
N SER A 28 4.55 -6.20 -0.94
CA SER A 28 5.50 -6.47 0.15
C SER A 28 4.76 -7.01 1.37
N GLN A 29 5.45 -7.74 2.24
CA GLN A 29 4.96 -8.03 3.59
C GLN A 29 5.03 -6.76 4.44
N LEU A 30 3.92 -6.41 5.11
CA LEU A 30 3.82 -5.22 5.97
C LEU A 30 3.53 -5.59 7.43
N LEU A 31 2.63 -6.53 7.66
CA LEU A 31 2.21 -6.96 8.99
C LEU A 31 2.67 -8.40 9.24
N ILE A 32 3.07 -8.69 10.48
CA ILE A 32 3.36 -10.05 10.94
C ILE A 32 2.07 -10.72 11.46
N GLU A 33 2.09 -12.04 11.58
CA GLU A 33 0.91 -12.83 11.93
C GLU A 33 0.30 -12.43 13.28
N GLU A 34 1.13 -12.19 14.28
CA GLU A 34 0.68 -11.78 15.61
C GLU A 34 -0.08 -10.43 15.59
N GLU A 35 0.37 -9.48 14.75
CA GLU A 35 -0.32 -8.20 14.59
C GLU A 35 -1.69 -8.38 13.93
N ILE A 36 -1.75 -9.25 12.92
CA ILE A 36 -2.99 -9.55 12.19
C ILE A 36 -4.02 -10.18 13.11
N GLU A 37 -3.63 -11.18 13.91
CA GLU A 37 -4.51 -11.83 14.88
C GLU A 37 -5.12 -10.82 15.86
N ILE A 38 -4.29 -9.90 16.40
CA ILE A 38 -4.75 -8.88 17.33
C ILE A 38 -5.71 -7.91 16.64
N ILE A 39 -5.39 -7.47 15.40
CA ILE A 39 -6.26 -6.60 14.60
C ILE A 39 -7.61 -7.28 14.38
N ILE A 40 -7.64 -8.51 13.87
CA ILE A 40 -8.88 -9.25 13.59
C ILE A 40 -9.70 -9.43 14.86
N LYS A 41 -9.07 -9.82 15.97
CA LYS A 41 -9.73 -9.97 17.26
C LYS A 41 -10.42 -8.69 17.72
N ASP A 42 -9.75 -7.54 17.59
CA ASP A 42 -10.32 -6.24 17.95
C ASP A 42 -11.44 -5.83 16.98
N LEU A 43 -11.24 -5.99 15.66
CA LEU A 43 -12.27 -5.68 14.66
C LEU A 43 -13.55 -6.50 14.86
N ASN A 44 -13.44 -7.75 15.31
CA ASN A 44 -14.59 -8.62 15.56
C ASN A 44 -15.40 -8.24 16.81
N LYS A 45 -14.80 -7.50 17.78
CA LYS A 45 -15.52 -6.96 18.93
C LYS A 45 -16.50 -5.82 18.53
N GLU A 46 -16.25 -5.17 17.40
CA GLU A 46 -16.97 -3.98 16.93
C GLU A 46 -18.08 -4.31 15.93
N SER A 47 -18.87 -5.35 16.21
CA SER A 47 -19.94 -5.81 15.29
C SER A 47 -20.93 -4.71 14.91
N LYS A 48 -21.20 -3.76 15.81
CA LYS A 48 -22.13 -2.64 15.60
C LYS A 48 -21.57 -1.46 14.81
N CYS A 49 -20.26 -1.43 14.61
CA CYS A 49 -19.58 -0.33 13.91
C CYS A 49 -19.37 -0.61 12.41
N TRP A 50 -19.83 -1.76 11.92
CA TRP A 50 -19.77 -2.09 10.50
C TRP A 50 -21.00 -1.55 9.77
N GLU A 51 -20.78 -0.84 8.67
CA GLU A 51 -21.82 -0.17 7.89
C GLU A 51 -21.67 -0.42 6.39
N ASP A 52 -22.74 -0.10 5.61
CA ASP A 52 -22.71 -0.22 4.15
C ASP A 52 -21.60 0.66 3.57
N GLY A 53 -20.70 0.01 2.81
CA GLY A 53 -19.56 0.67 2.16
C GLY A 53 -19.94 1.74 1.14
N LYS A 54 -21.19 1.76 0.64
CA LYS A 54 -21.68 2.79 -0.28
C LYS A 54 -21.59 4.19 0.30
N LYS A 55 -21.70 4.33 1.63
CA LYS A 55 -21.67 5.62 2.33
C LYS A 55 -20.40 6.45 2.08
N THR A 56 -19.27 5.80 1.76
CA THR A 56 -18.00 6.48 1.55
C THR A 56 -17.55 6.50 0.10
N ALA A 57 -18.31 5.91 -0.81
CA ALA A 57 -18.00 5.92 -2.23
C ALA A 57 -18.52 7.19 -2.90
N GLY A 58 -17.78 7.72 -3.88
CA GLY A 58 -18.27 8.78 -4.75
C GLY A 58 -19.55 8.36 -5.51
N SER A 59 -20.30 9.31 -6.02
CA SER A 59 -21.63 9.09 -6.62
C SER A 59 -21.64 8.03 -7.73
N HIS A 60 -20.61 7.95 -8.52
CA HIS A 60 -20.46 6.94 -9.58
C HIS A 60 -20.08 5.57 -9.02
N ALA A 61 -19.06 5.52 -8.17
CA ALA A 61 -18.54 4.29 -7.59
C ALA A 61 -19.51 3.61 -6.61
N SER A 62 -20.39 4.39 -5.94
CA SER A 62 -21.40 3.86 -5.02
C SER A 62 -22.41 2.91 -5.68
N LYS A 63 -22.69 3.11 -6.99
CA LYS A 63 -23.63 2.28 -7.75
C LYS A 63 -23.14 0.85 -7.96
N VAL A 64 -21.82 0.64 -7.96
CA VAL A 64 -21.16 -0.66 -8.21
C VAL A 64 -20.48 -1.22 -6.97
N LYS A 65 -20.57 -0.54 -5.82
CA LYS A 65 -19.98 -0.96 -4.55
C LYS A 65 -20.96 -1.80 -3.75
N ASN A 66 -20.57 -3.01 -3.40
CA ASN A 66 -21.29 -3.90 -2.50
C ASN A 66 -20.29 -4.55 -1.53
N ASN A 67 -20.04 -3.90 -0.42
CA ASN A 67 -19.22 -4.38 0.71
C ASN A 67 -19.65 -3.69 2.00
N ILE A 68 -19.11 -4.12 3.12
CA ILE A 68 -19.27 -3.45 4.40
C ILE A 68 -17.92 -2.88 4.85
N GLN A 69 -17.97 -1.80 5.62
CA GLN A 69 -16.78 -1.13 6.11
C GLN A 69 -16.95 -0.75 7.59
N LEU A 70 -15.82 -0.73 8.29
CA LEU A 70 -15.79 -0.26 9.66
C LEU A 70 -15.93 1.26 9.68
N ASN A 71 -16.79 1.79 10.56
CA ASN A 71 -16.94 3.22 10.77
C ASN A 71 -15.58 3.83 11.16
N ARG A 72 -15.10 4.77 10.34
CA ARG A 72 -13.79 5.43 10.54
C ARG A 72 -13.71 6.24 11.84
N GLY A 73 -14.85 6.66 12.39
CA GLY A 73 -14.94 7.38 13.67
C GLY A 73 -14.79 6.49 14.89
N SER A 74 -14.88 5.15 14.77
CA SER A 74 -14.71 4.24 15.90
C SER A 74 -13.28 4.27 16.44
N GLU A 75 -13.14 4.08 17.76
CA GLU A 75 -11.82 4.10 18.41
C GLU A 75 -10.91 2.97 17.89
N ILE A 76 -11.48 1.81 17.58
CA ILE A 76 -10.74 0.68 17.01
C ILE A 76 -10.25 1.00 15.61
N SER A 77 -11.09 1.63 14.77
CA SER A 77 -10.67 2.08 13.44
C SER A 77 -9.52 3.07 13.51
N LYS A 78 -9.61 4.07 14.38
CA LYS A 78 -8.55 5.07 14.59
C LYS A 78 -7.24 4.44 15.08
N LYS A 79 -7.32 3.58 16.11
CA LYS A 79 -6.17 2.87 16.68
C LYS A 79 -5.38 2.12 15.60
N TRP A 80 -6.06 1.28 14.84
CA TRP A 80 -5.42 0.42 13.86
C TRP A 80 -5.01 1.17 12.58
N SER A 81 -5.75 2.21 12.19
CA SER A 81 -5.33 3.09 11.10
C SER A 81 -4.01 3.79 11.41
N GLN A 82 -3.81 4.26 12.66
CA GLN A 82 -2.55 4.86 13.08
C GLN A 82 -1.38 3.87 13.03
N LEU A 83 -1.60 2.62 13.44
CA LEU A 83 -0.58 1.58 13.31
C LEU A 83 -0.19 1.35 11.83
N ILE A 84 -1.19 1.20 10.95
CA ILE A 84 -0.96 0.99 9.51
C ILE A 84 -0.17 2.16 8.93
N ILE A 85 -0.55 3.39 9.21
CA ILE A 85 0.16 4.59 8.75
C ILE A 85 1.63 4.54 9.20
N LYS A 86 1.87 4.27 10.49
CA LYS A 86 3.23 4.17 11.04
C LYS A 86 4.05 3.07 10.37
N LYS A 87 3.45 1.89 10.11
CA LYS A 87 4.11 0.77 9.42
C LYS A 87 4.52 1.14 7.99
N ILE A 88 3.61 1.76 7.23
CA ILE A 88 3.90 2.24 5.88
C ILE A 88 5.04 3.29 5.90
N GLN A 89 4.96 4.25 6.82
CA GLN A 89 5.97 5.31 6.97
C GLN A 89 7.35 4.80 7.39
N SER A 90 7.43 3.69 8.14
CA SER A 90 8.69 3.11 8.58
C SER A 90 9.29 2.09 7.61
N ASN A 91 8.52 1.61 6.62
CA ASN A 91 9.00 0.64 5.64
C ASN A 91 9.85 1.32 4.56
N LEU A 92 11.13 0.99 4.49
CA LEU A 92 12.09 1.64 3.59
C LEU A 92 11.75 1.44 2.11
N LEU A 93 11.28 0.25 1.73
CA LEU A 93 10.92 -0.07 0.36
C LEU A 93 9.69 0.75 -0.09
N ILE A 94 8.66 0.81 0.76
CA ILE A 94 7.46 1.61 0.48
C ILE A 94 7.80 3.11 0.42
N ARG A 95 8.67 3.59 1.30
CA ARG A 95 9.12 4.99 1.28
C ARG A 95 9.84 5.35 -0.01
N SER A 96 10.70 4.48 -0.50
CA SER A 96 11.41 4.69 -1.76
C SER A 96 10.46 4.66 -2.96
N PHE A 97 9.52 3.70 -3.00
CA PHE A 97 8.57 3.54 -4.08
C PHE A 97 7.49 4.63 -4.13
N ALA A 98 6.88 4.93 -2.99
CA ALA A 98 5.70 5.80 -2.91
C ALA A 98 6.03 7.25 -2.59
N LEU A 99 7.22 7.56 -2.04
CA LEU A 99 7.62 8.89 -1.57
C LEU A 99 6.49 9.58 -0.77
N PRO A 100 5.97 8.94 0.32
CA PRO A 100 4.72 9.35 0.95
C PRO A 100 4.86 10.70 1.66
N LYS A 101 4.05 11.69 1.26
CA LYS A 101 3.83 12.97 1.92
C LYS A 101 2.76 12.84 2.98
N THR A 102 1.63 12.26 2.62
CA THR A 102 0.51 11.99 3.50
C THR A 102 -0.08 10.62 3.22
N ILE A 103 -0.39 9.86 4.27
CA ILE A 103 -1.15 8.61 4.17
C ILE A 103 -2.50 8.87 4.82
N HIS A 104 -3.58 8.66 4.07
CA HIS A 104 -4.90 9.07 4.51
C HIS A 104 -6.01 8.11 4.07
N GLY A 105 -7.22 8.37 4.56
CA GLY A 105 -8.40 7.60 4.15
C GLY A 105 -8.38 6.14 4.58
N VAL A 106 -7.48 5.75 5.49
CA VAL A 106 -7.32 4.36 5.94
C VAL A 106 -8.64 3.83 6.49
N MET A 107 -9.06 2.67 6.00
CA MET A 107 -10.30 2.03 6.43
C MET A 107 -10.25 0.51 6.29
N PHE A 108 -11.02 -0.17 7.14
CA PHE A 108 -11.17 -1.63 7.11
C PHE A 108 -12.46 -1.99 6.39
N THR A 109 -12.37 -2.95 5.47
CA THR A 109 -13.53 -3.38 4.68
C THR A 109 -13.65 -4.90 4.67
N LYS A 110 -14.90 -5.39 4.70
CA LYS A 110 -15.25 -6.80 4.57
C LYS A 110 -16.08 -7.03 3.32
N SER A 111 -15.83 -8.14 2.67
CA SER A 111 -16.67 -8.64 1.58
C SER A 111 -16.98 -10.11 1.86
N HIS A 112 -18.26 -10.43 1.95
CA HIS A 112 -18.79 -11.78 2.06
C HIS A 112 -19.23 -12.30 0.69
N LYS A 113 -19.73 -13.52 0.65
CA LYS A 113 -20.30 -14.15 -0.55
C LYS A 113 -21.26 -13.19 -1.28
N ASN A 114 -21.16 -13.11 -2.60
CA ASN A 114 -21.91 -12.24 -3.52
C ASN A 114 -21.60 -10.75 -3.36
N MET A 115 -20.60 -10.36 -2.58
CA MET A 115 -20.13 -8.98 -2.49
C MET A 115 -18.98 -8.74 -3.44
N LYS A 116 -18.97 -7.52 -4.01
CA LYS A 116 -17.96 -7.06 -4.97
C LYS A 116 -17.84 -5.55 -4.97
N TYR A 117 -16.82 -5.05 -5.60
CA TYR A 117 -16.72 -3.65 -5.96
C TYR A 117 -16.42 -3.55 -7.45
N GLY A 118 -17.41 -3.13 -8.22
CA GLY A 118 -17.29 -3.03 -9.66
C GLY A 118 -16.22 -2.04 -10.11
N ARG A 119 -15.96 -2.02 -11.40
CA ARG A 119 -14.97 -1.18 -12.06
C ARG A 119 -15.18 0.31 -11.73
N HIS A 120 -14.15 0.97 -11.21
CA HIS A 120 -14.18 2.38 -10.82
C HIS A 120 -12.77 2.97 -10.82
N ILE A 121 -12.71 4.28 -10.64
CA ILE A 121 -11.50 5.04 -10.37
C ILE A 121 -11.65 5.75 -9.04
N ASP A 122 -10.56 5.90 -8.31
CA ASP A 122 -10.55 6.64 -7.05
C ASP A 122 -10.69 8.16 -7.28
N ASN A 123 -11.30 8.86 -6.31
CA ASN A 123 -11.38 10.31 -6.38
C ASN A 123 -9.98 10.92 -6.28
N PRO A 124 -9.62 11.87 -7.16
CA PRO A 124 -8.27 12.45 -7.18
C PRO A 124 -7.97 13.30 -5.93
N PHE A 125 -8.99 13.90 -5.34
CA PHE A 125 -8.90 14.70 -4.12
C PHE A 125 -9.94 14.25 -3.11
N MET A 126 -9.47 14.02 -1.90
CA MET A 126 -10.30 13.73 -0.73
C MET A 126 -10.12 14.82 0.31
N SER A 127 -10.98 14.87 1.33
CA SER A 127 -10.88 15.87 2.41
C SER A 127 -9.53 15.87 3.14
N SER A 128 -8.81 14.77 3.07
CA SER A 128 -7.56 14.54 3.78
C SER A 128 -6.31 14.54 2.90
N GLY A 129 -6.43 14.72 1.59
CA GLY A 129 -5.28 14.77 0.68
C GLY A 129 -5.59 14.33 -0.75
N ARG A 130 -4.59 14.42 -1.61
CA ARG A 130 -4.59 13.90 -2.97
C ARG A 130 -4.35 12.39 -2.96
N SER A 131 -4.99 11.65 -3.83
CA SER A 131 -4.78 10.21 -4.01
C SER A 131 -3.91 9.94 -5.24
N ASP A 132 -2.61 9.85 -5.03
CA ASP A 132 -1.65 9.50 -6.09
C ASP A 132 -1.50 7.98 -6.21
N LEU A 133 -1.50 7.31 -5.06
CA LEU A 133 -1.39 5.86 -4.94
C LEU A 133 -2.49 5.33 -4.02
N SER A 134 -3.05 4.19 -4.40
CA SER A 134 -3.97 3.41 -3.57
C SER A 134 -3.24 2.21 -2.99
N PHE A 135 -3.62 1.78 -1.80
CA PHE A 135 -3.09 0.55 -1.24
C PHE A 135 -4.19 -0.36 -0.71
N THR A 136 -3.90 -1.66 -0.74
CA THR A 136 -4.71 -2.70 -0.10
C THR A 136 -3.80 -3.63 0.69
N ILE A 137 -4.12 -3.85 1.97
CA ILE A 137 -3.46 -4.80 2.86
C ILE A 137 -4.44 -5.93 3.13
N SER A 138 -4.06 -7.18 2.87
CA SER A 138 -4.90 -8.33 3.23
C SER A 138 -4.77 -8.65 4.71
N LEU A 139 -5.91 -8.85 5.37
CA LEU A 139 -5.98 -9.39 6.73
C LEU A 139 -6.50 -10.84 6.74
N THR A 140 -7.15 -11.28 5.64
CA THR A 140 -7.55 -12.67 5.43
C THR A 140 -6.57 -13.32 4.47
N ASP A 141 -6.06 -14.49 4.80
CA ASP A 141 -5.21 -15.25 3.87
C ASP A 141 -5.98 -15.65 2.61
N LYS A 142 -5.28 -15.61 1.47
CA LYS A 142 -5.86 -15.88 0.14
C LYS A 142 -6.51 -17.27 0.02
N CYS A 143 -6.11 -18.23 0.85
CA CYS A 143 -6.64 -19.59 0.85
C CYS A 143 -7.97 -19.71 1.60
N LEU A 144 -8.36 -18.71 2.40
CA LEU A 144 -9.56 -18.73 3.24
C LEU A 144 -10.82 -18.20 2.55
N TYR A 145 -10.71 -17.72 1.30
CA TYR A 145 -11.86 -17.27 0.49
C TYR A 145 -11.65 -17.56 -0.99
N LYS A 146 -12.73 -17.66 -1.76
CA LYS A 146 -12.71 -17.76 -3.23
C LYS A 146 -13.22 -16.48 -3.88
N GLY A 147 -12.72 -16.16 -5.07
CA GLY A 147 -13.00 -14.89 -5.72
C GLY A 147 -12.31 -13.72 -5.01
N GLY A 148 -12.88 -12.52 -5.10
CA GLY A 148 -12.43 -11.35 -4.36
C GLY A 148 -11.06 -10.80 -4.78
N GLU A 149 -10.54 -11.16 -5.95
CA GLU A 149 -9.29 -10.59 -6.47
C GLU A 149 -9.43 -9.10 -6.72
N LEU A 150 -8.41 -8.33 -6.35
CA LEU A 150 -8.24 -6.96 -6.82
C LEU A 150 -7.70 -7.01 -8.25
N ILE A 151 -8.43 -6.41 -9.17
CA ILE A 151 -8.03 -6.24 -10.58
C ILE A 151 -7.64 -4.79 -10.78
N VAL A 152 -6.45 -4.54 -11.30
CA VAL A 152 -5.95 -3.22 -11.70
C VAL A 152 -5.71 -3.25 -13.20
N GLU A 153 -6.35 -2.32 -13.92
CA GLU A 153 -6.29 -2.25 -15.38
C GLU A 153 -5.11 -1.37 -15.80
N GLU A 154 -4.19 -1.95 -16.53
CA GLU A 154 -3.14 -1.23 -17.25
C GLU A 154 -3.56 -1.00 -18.71
N LEU A 155 -2.79 -0.24 -19.49
CA LEU A 155 -3.15 0.13 -20.86
C LEU A 155 -3.47 -1.08 -21.76
N ASN A 156 -2.72 -2.18 -21.63
CA ASN A 156 -2.84 -3.36 -22.47
C ASN A 156 -2.96 -4.68 -21.68
N ASP A 157 -3.12 -4.61 -20.37
CA ASP A 157 -3.12 -5.80 -19.50
C ASP A 157 -3.94 -5.55 -18.22
N GLU A 158 -4.31 -6.63 -17.54
CA GLU A 158 -4.92 -6.61 -16.22
C GLU A 158 -4.02 -7.31 -15.21
N LYS A 159 -3.70 -6.65 -14.11
CA LYS A 159 -3.00 -7.26 -12.99
C LYS A 159 -4.02 -7.73 -11.94
N LYS A 160 -3.87 -8.99 -11.53
CA LYS A 160 -4.73 -9.63 -10.54
C LYS A 160 -3.94 -9.85 -9.25
N PHE A 161 -4.45 -9.29 -8.15
CA PHE A 161 -3.84 -9.43 -6.85
C PHE A 161 -4.77 -10.22 -5.92
N LYS A 162 -4.23 -11.29 -5.38
CA LYS A 162 -4.82 -12.08 -4.30
C LYS A 162 -3.73 -12.32 -3.25
N LEU A 163 -3.70 -11.43 -2.28
CA LEU A 163 -2.60 -11.30 -1.31
C LEU A 163 -2.70 -12.34 -0.20
N ASN A 164 -1.55 -12.77 0.30
CA ASN A 164 -1.46 -13.45 1.59
C ASN A 164 -1.79 -12.49 2.73
N SER A 165 -2.10 -13.04 3.90
CA SER A 165 -2.33 -12.25 5.10
C SER A 165 -1.10 -11.39 5.44
N GLY A 166 -1.32 -10.11 5.73
CA GLY A 166 -0.26 -9.13 6.04
C GLY A 166 0.46 -8.52 4.85
N GLU A 167 0.24 -9.03 3.63
CA GLU A 167 0.80 -8.41 2.43
C GLU A 167 0.05 -7.13 2.07
N ILE A 168 0.80 -6.14 1.58
CA ILE A 168 0.30 -4.91 0.98
C ILE A 168 0.55 -4.92 -0.52
N VAL A 169 -0.41 -4.41 -1.30
CA VAL A 169 -0.18 -3.95 -2.68
C VAL A 169 -0.42 -2.44 -2.74
N ILE A 170 0.48 -1.73 -3.43
CA ILE A 170 0.39 -0.29 -3.71
C ILE A 170 0.41 -0.12 -5.22
N TYR A 171 -0.54 0.66 -5.75
CA TYR A 171 -0.72 0.89 -7.18
C TYR A 171 -1.21 2.33 -7.45
N PRO A 172 -1.02 2.87 -8.67
CA PRO A 172 -1.49 4.21 -9.01
C PRO A 172 -3.01 4.35 -8.89
N SER A 173 -3.48 5.37 -8.17
CA SER A 173 -4.92 5.66 -8.05
C SER A 173 -5.56 6.11 -9.37
N THR A 174 -4.74 6.41 -10.37
CA THR A 174 -5.16 6.82 -11.73
C THR A 174 -5.63 5.65 -12.59
N TYR A 175 -5.44 4.40 -12.12
CA TYR A 175 -5.85 3.22 -12.86
C TYR A 175 -7.27 2.81 -12.49
N LEU A 176 -8.03 2.39 -13.50
CA LEU A 176 -9.30 1.72 -13.28
C LEU A 176 -9.04 0.40 -12.56
N HIS A 177 -9.87 0.11 -11.57
CA HIS A 177 -9.73 -1.11 -10.81
C HIS A 177 -11.07 -1.62 -10.29
N SER A 178 -11.07 -2.88 -9.86
CA SER A 178 -12.27 -3.54 -9.32
C SER A 178 -11.88 -4.62 -8.32
N VAL A 179 -12.83 -5.02 -7.49
CA VAL A 179 -12.73 -6.23 -6.67
C VAL A 179 -13.78 -7.21 -7.17
N LYS A 180 -13.32 -8.38 -7.61
CA LYS A 180 -14.21 -9.46 -8.06
C LYS A 180 -15.12 -9.91 -6.94
N GLU A 181 -16.22 -10.56 -7.33
CA GLU A 181 -17.18 -11.12 -6.39
C GLU A 181 -16.50 -12.18 -5.51
N VAL A 182 -16.76 -12.11 -4.21
CA VAL A 182 -16.39 -13.17 -3.27
C VAL A 182 -17.40 -14.31 -3.43
N GLU A 183 -16.92 -15.48 -3.82
CA GLU A 183 -17.73 -16.67 -4.06
C GLU A 183 -17.95 -17.48 -2.80
N GLU A 184 -16.92 -17.58 -1.96
CA GLU A 184 -16.94 -18.30 -0.68
C GLU A 184 -16.02 -17.61 0.34
N GLY A 185 -16.36 -17.70 1.62
CA GLY A 185 -15.56 -17.16 2.72
C GLY A 185 -15.75 -15.66 2.95
N GLU A 186 -14.79 -15.05 3.64
CA GLU A 186 -14.75 -13.60 3.95
C GLU A 186 -13.41 -13.01 3.55
N ARG A 187 -13.47 -11.93 2.78
CA ARG A 187 -12.30 -11.10 2.46
C ARG A 187 -12.29 -9.87 3.36
N LEU A 188 -11.38 -9.81 4.32
CA LEU A 188 -11.13 -8.69 5.20
C LEU A 188 -9.84 -8.00 4.80
N VAL A 189 -9.88 -6.70 4.52
CA VAL A 189 -8.73 -5.90 4.11
C VAL A 189 -8.73 -4.52 4.76
N CYS A 190 -7.53 -3.92 4.82
CA CYS A 190 -7.34 -2.51 5.09
C CYS A 190 -6.96 -1.80 3.79
N ILE A 191 -7.64 -0.73 3.44
CA ILE A 191 -7.37 0.09 2.27
C ILE A 191 -7.08 1.53 2.66
N GLY A 192 -6.45 2.28 1.77
CA GLY A 192 -6.24 3.71 1.94
C GLY A 192 -5.46 4.29 0.77
N TRP A 193 -5.08 5.57 0.92
CA TRP A 193 -4.42 6.34 -0.14
C TRP A 193 -3.15 7.02 0.37
N ILE A 194 -2.25 7.24 -0.56
CA ILE A 194 -1.00 7.96 -0.34
C ILE A 194 -0.99 9.17 -1.26
N GLU A 195 -0.88 10.36 -0.68
CA GLU A 195 -0.39 11.53 -1.37
C GLU A 195 1.13 11.45 -1.40
N SER A 196 1.70 11.42 -2.58
CA SER A 196 3.15 11.40 -2.78
C SER A 196 3.71 12.82 -2.85
N TYR A 197 4.97 13.00 -2.42
CA TYR A 197 5.72 14.22 -2.73
C TYR A 197 5.84 14.42 -4.24
N VAL A 198 5.91 13.35 -5.03
CA VAL A 198 6.06 13.42 -6.49
C VAL A 198 4.80 12.90 -7.16
N LYS A 199 4.11 13.75 -7.93
CA LYS A 199 2.80 13.45 -8.55
C LYS A 199 2.90 12.48 -9.71
N SER A 200 3.90 12.67 -10.59
CA SER A 200 4.07 11.86 -11.80
C SER A 200 4.48 10.43 -11.45
N ILE A 201 3.86 9.46 -12.12
CA ILE A 201 4.20 8.04 -11.99
C ILE A 201 5.62 7.80 -12.51
N GLU A 202 5.93 8.38 -13.68
CA GLU A 202 7.22 8.23 -14.34
C GLU A 202 8.36 8.82 -13.51
N GLU A 203 8.15 10.00 -12.91
CA GLU A 203 9.15 10.64 -12.07
C GLU A 203 9.40 9.84 -10.79
N ARG A 204 8.35 9.23 -10.18
CA ARG A 204 8.52 8.32 -9.05
C ARG A 204 9.30 7.07 -9.43
N GLU A 205 9.03 6.49 -10.61
CA GLU A 205 9.77 5.34 -11.15
C GLU A 205 11.25 5.67 -11.31
N TYR A 206 11.59 6.80 -11.93
CA TYR A 206 12.99 7.22 -12.09
C TYR A 206 13.71 7.42 -10.74
N LEU A 207 13.04 8.03 -9.78
CA LEU A 207 13.59 8.21 -8.44
C LEU A 207 13.75 6.88 -7.70
N PHE A 208 12.79 5.98 -7.82
CA PHE A 208 12.86 4.65 -7.23
C PHE A 208 14.02 3.84 -7.80
N ASP A 209 14.18 3.81 -9.11
CA ASP A 209 15.27 3.09 -9.79
C ASP A 209 16.64 3.65 -9.40
N LEU A 210 16.75 4.99 -9.35
CA LEU A 210 17.98 5.66 -8.93
C LEU A 210 18.35 5.34 -7.47
N ASP A 211 17.37 5.38 -6.54
CA ASP A 211 17.57 5.03 -5.13
C ASP A 211 17.92 3.54 -4.97
N ALA A 212 17.19 2.65 -5.65
CA ALA A 212 17.43 1.21 -5.61
C ALA A 212 18.82 0.84 -6.17
N GLY A 213 19.19 1.42 -7.31
CA GLY A 213 20.52 1.23 -7.91
C GLY A 213 21.64 1.73 -7.01
N ALA A 214 21.49 2.96 -6.45
CA ALA A 214 22.49 3.53 -5.54
C ALA A 214 22.65 2.69 -4.26
N ARG A 215 21.54 2.23 -3.65
CA ARG A 215 21.59 1.35 -2.47
C ARG A 215 22.21 -0.01 -2.78
N GLY A 216 21.93 -0.56 -3.96
CA GLY A 216 22.53 -1.80 -4.42
C GLY A 216 24.06 -1.68 -4.58
N LEU A 217 24.53 -0.57 -5.17
CA LEU A 217 25.96 -0.28 -5.28
C LEU A 217 26.60 -0.07 -3.91
N LEU A 218 25.95 0.67 -3.00
CA LEU A 218 26.41 0.87 -1.63
C LEU A 218 26.58 -0.46 -0.87
N ALA A 219 25.57 -1.34 -0.98
CA ALA A 219 25.61 -2.63 -0.30
C ALA A 219 26.70 -3.55 -0.85
N LYS A 220 26.99 -3.46 -2.16
CA LYS A 220 27.96 -4.33 -2.84
C LYS A 220 29.38 -3.83 -2.71
N ASN A 221 29.62 -2.52 -2.81
CA ASN A 221 30.96 -1.94 -2.97
C ASN A 221 31.35 -0.99 -1.80
N GLY A 222 30.43 -0.71 -0.88
CA GLY A 222 30.64 0.32 0.13
C GLY A 222 30.48 1.74 -0.41
N ARG A 223 30.85 2.73 0.39
CA ARG A 223 30.76 4.16 0.03
C ARG A 223 31.90 4.57 -0.89
N SER A 224 31.60 5.41 -1.89
CA SER A 224 32.59 6.06 -2.76
C SER A 224 32.13 7.49 -3.08
N ASP A 225 33.05 8.33 -3.59
CA ASP A 225 32.77 9.72 -3.99
C ASP A 225 31.75 9.75 -5.15
N GLU A 226 31.81 8.81 -6.08
CA GLU A 226 30.84 8.68 -7.17
C GLU A 226 29.45 8.37 -6.64
N LEU A 227 29.35 7.49 -5.64
CA LEU A 227 28.09 7.14 -5.01
C LEU A 227 27.49 8.34 -4.25
N ASP A 228 28.33 9.14 -3.59
CA ASP A 228 27.91 10.39 -2.95
C ASP A 228 27.33 11.38 -3.97
N LEU A 229 27.89 11.45 -5.19
CA LEU A 229 27.32 12.27 -6.28
C LEU A 229 25.96 11.74 -6.74
N ILE A 230 25.77 10.41 -6.79
CA ILE A 230 24.46 9.82 -7.12
C ILE A 230 23.42 10.18 -6.05
N PHE A 231 23.74 10.01 -4.77
CA PHE A 231 22.83 10.38 -3.67
C PHE A 231 22.53 11.89 -3.62
N LYS A 232 23.53 12.73 -3.91
CA LYS A 232 23.35 14.18 -4.06
C LYS A 232 22.36 14.48 -5.20
N SER A 233 22.52 13.84 -6.36
CA SER A 233 21.66 14.02 -7.52
C SER A 233 20.22 13.56 -7.21
N TYR A 234 20.05 12.39 -6.61
CA TYR A 234 18.76 11.90 -6.13
C TYR A 234 18.07 12.92 -5.21
N SER A 235 18.79 13.42 -4.20
CA SER A 235 18.24 14.37 -3.23
C SER A 235 17.83 15.69 -3.89
N ASN A 236 18.57 16.15 -4.88
CA ASN A 236 18.25 17.39 -5.62
C ASN A 236 17.09 17.18 -6.59
N LEU A 237 17.01 16.02 -7.26
CA LEU A 237 15.85 15.65 -8.08
C LEU A 237 14.57 15.58 -7.23
N LEU A 238 14.65 14.97 -6.04
CA LEU A 238 13.51 14.93 -5.13
C LEU A 238 13.06 16.32 -4.67
N ARG A 239 13.99 17.28 -4.46
CA ARG A 239 13.63 18.68 -4.18
C ARG A 239 12.98 19.37 -5.38
N LEU A 240 13.45 19.07 -6.59
CA LEU A 240 12.94 19.69 -7.83
C LEU A 240 11.54 19.18 -8.18
N LEU A 241 11.31 17.88 -8.07
CA LEU A 241 10.07 17.19 -8.48
C LEU A 241 9.02 17.13 -7.36
N GLY A 242 9.45 17.26 -6.10
CA GLY A 242 8.58 17.19 -4.93
C GLY A 242 7.72 18.45 -4.73
N SER A 243 6.46 18.25 -4.28
CA SER A 243 5.48 19.31 -4.04
C SER A 243 4.58 19.06 -2.83
#